data_1f437002d93b94981c9f93a164dd8ba0
#
_entry.id   1f437002d93b94981c9f93a164dd8ba0
#
_cell.length_a   1.000
_cell.length_b   1.000
_cell.length_c   1.000
_cell.angle_alpha   90.00
_cell.angle_beta   90.00
_cell.angle_gamma   90.00
#
_symmetry.space_group_name_H-M   'P 1'
#
loop_
_entity.id
_entity.type
_entity.pdbx_description
1 polymer ?
#
loop_
_entity_poly.entity_id
_entity_poly.type
_entity_poly.pdbx_seq_one_letter_code
_entity_poly.pdbx_strand_id
1 'polypeptide(L)'
;VRAVLVGLGAVGTRVARQLLRDDRVAMLTVIHRDHRRAAVATEGLGPRVVLRSGRPADLPPGTDVVIVASPSGALGITRAALAAGAHVVVAADDPHDTPGLLALDGRARLAGRSVVIGATMAPGLSCVLARWGAERLTHVEEVHVARYGTGGPACARRHHSALSSTGIEWYDESWRRRPGGSGRELVWFPEPVGGADCYRGRLVDPTLLVPAFPGVRRVSARMVATRRDRFSAALPMLRRPHPEGTVGAVRVELRGRLGPLAESVITGAVGRPGLVAGTVAALSAGWAVDGRLARSGAGGLAELVDQPAAFLREMAERGIPVSTFEGVGAGEGGAGR
;
A
#
# COMPACT_ATOMS: atom_id res chain seq x y z
N VAL A 1 -4.88 9.42 21.59
CA VAL A 1 -4.53 9.80 20.21
C VAL A 1 -5.67 10.57 19.58
N ARG A 2 -5.37 11.74 19.00
CA ARG A 2 -6.29 12.56 18.19
C ARG A 2 -5.96 12.33 16.72
N ALA A 3 -6.79 11.56 16.04
CA ALA A 3 -6.59 11.21 14.63
C ALA A 3 -7.49 12.06 13.72
N VAL A 4 -6.98 12.42 12.55
CA VAL A 4 -7.76 13.06 11.48
C VAL A 4 -7.76 12.14 10.28
N LEU A 5 -8.94 11.84 9.74
CA LEU A 5 -9.13 11.08 8.52
C LEU A 5 -9.68 11.98 7.41
N VAL A 6 -8.92 12.12 6.34
CA VAL A 6 -9.34 12.87 5.15
C VAL A 6 -9.81 11.91 4.08
N GLY A 7 -11.10 11.93 3.79
CA GLY A 7 -11.74 11.04 2.82
C GLY A 7 -12.40 9.82 3.46
N LEU A 8 -13.71 9.67 3.20
CA LEU A 8 -14.53 8.59 3.75
C LEU A 8 -15.19 7.77 2.60
N GLY A 9 -14.34 7.31 1.68
CA GLY A 9 -14.70 6.33 0.66
C GLY A 9 -14.59 4.89 1.16
N ALA A 10 -14.58 3.90 0.25
CA ALA A 10 -14.45 2.48 0.61
C ALA A 10 -13.25 2.20 1.53
N VAL A 11 -12.09 2.77 1.26
CA VAL A 11 -10.89 2.63 2.10
C VAL A 11 -11.06 3.43 3.41
N GLY A 12 -11.43 4.72 3.33
CA GLY A 12 -11.53 5.58 4.51
C GLY A 12 -12.51 5.07 5.56
N THR A 13 -13.65 4.51 5.16
CA THR A 13 -14.59 3.87 6.11
C THR A 13 -13.94 2.68 6.82
N ARG A 14 -13.10 1.91 6.14
CA ARG A 14 -12.35 0.79 6.75
C ARG A 14 -11.26 1.30 7.70
N VAL A 15 -10.55 2.37 7.31
CA VAL A 15 -9.58 3.05 8.18
C VAL A 15 -10.26 3.50 9.48
N ALA A 16 -11.41 4.20 9.38
CA ALA A 16 -12.16 4.66 10.56
C ALA A 16 -12.50 3.51 11.50
N ARG A 17 -13.07 2.41 10.97
CA ARG A 17 -13.42 1.23 11.77
C ARG A 17 -12.20 0.59 12.42
N GLN A 18 -11.06 0.52 11.73
CA GLN A 18 -9.85 -0.06 12.29
C GLN A 18 -9.20 0.82 13.36
N LEU A 19 -9.19 2.15 13.18
CA LEU A 19 -8.69 3.08 14.19
C LEU A 19 -9.53 3.02 15.46
N LEU A 20 -10.84 2.95 15.34
CA LEU A 20 -11.76 2.91 16.49
C LEU A 20 -11.72 1.60 17.29
N ARG A 21 -11.03 0.55 16.80
CA ARG A 21 -10.73 -0.66 17.57
C ARG A 21 -9.66 -0.40 18.64
N ASP A 22 -8.89 0.66 18.49
CA ASP A 22 -7.89 1.08 19.47
C ASP A 22 -8.53 2.08 20.43
N ASP A 23 -8.64 1.71 21.72
CA ASP A 23 -9.24 2.57 22.74
C ASP A 23 -8.40 3.82 23.05
N ARG A 24 -7.13 3.82 22.66
CA ARG A 24 -6.26 5.00 22.77
C ARG A 24 -6.66 6.11 21.78
N VAL A 25 -7.42 5.80 20.74
CA VAL A 25 -7.99 6.81 19.84
C VAL A 25 -9.14 7.53 20.56
N ALA A 26 -8.82 8.62 21.23
CA ALA A 26 -9.79 9.39 21.98
C ALA A 26 -10.79 10.12 21.08
N MET A 27 -10.32 10.57 19.91
CA MET A 27 -11.16 11.29 18.94
C MET A 27 -10.69 11.02 17.51
N LEU A 28 -11.62 10.72 16.63
CA LEU A 28 -11.42 10.63 15.19
C LEU A 28 -12.19 11.75 14.48
N THR A 29 -11.49 12.78 14.04
CA THR A 29 -12.10 13.83 13.19
C THR A 29 -12.09 13.36 11.73
N VAL A 30 -13.26 13.32 11.12
CA VAL A 30 -13.42 12.96 9.70
C VAL A 30 -13.68 14.22 8.88
N ILE A 31 -12.83 14.46 7.88
CA ILE A 31 -12.99 15.56 6.93
C ILE A 31 -13.38 14.97 5.56
N HIS A 32 -14.54 15.35 5.06
CA HIS A 32 -15.02 14.89 3.76
C HIS A 32 -15.74 16.02 3.01
N ARG A 33 -15.48 16.12 1.70
CA ARG A 33 -16.08 17.18 0.86
C ARG A 33 -17.60 17.10 0.72
N ASP A 34 -18.18 15.90 0.78
CA ASP A 34 -19.61 15.64 0.74
C ASP A 34 -20.06 15.26 2.16
N HIS A 35 -20.57 16.26 2.87
CA HIS A 35 -20.97 16.12 4.26
C HIS A 35 -22.15 15.13 4.44
N ARG A 36 -23.14 15.13 3.53
CA ARG A 36 -24.29 14.24 3.62
C ARG A 36 -23.87 12.78 3.51
N ARG A 37 -23.04 12.49 2.52
CA ARG A 37 -22.51 11.14 2.33
C ARG A 37 -21.61 10.69 3.50
N ALA A 38 -20.84 11.61 4.06
CA ALA A 38 -20.01 11.32 5.20
C ALA A 38 -20.85 11.07 6.45
N ALA A 39 -21.91 11.85 6.69
CA ALA A 39 -22.82 11.63 7.81
C ALA A 39 -23.40 10.21 7.82
N VAL A 40 -23.93 9.75 6.69
CA VAL A 40 -24.42 8.37 6.53
C VAL A 40 -23.32 7.34 6.77
N ALA A 41 -22.11 7.58 6.27
CA ALA A 41 -20.99 6.64 6.42
C ALA A 41 -20.39 6.62 7.84
N THR A 42 -20.65 7.65 8.65
CA THR A 42 -20.26 7.72 10.07
C THR A 42 -21.34 7.23 11.01
N GLU A 43 -22.57 7.01 10.54
CA GLU A 43 -23.62 6.39 11.33
C GLU A 43 -23.13 5.04 11.88
N GLY A 44 -23.27 4.82 13.18
CA GLY A 44 -22.82 3.61 13.85
C GLY A 44 -21.34 3.49 14.14
N LEU A 45 -20.51 4.51 13.85
CA LEU A 45 -19.09 4.53 14.25
C LEU A 45 -18.89 4.96 15.73
N GLY A 46 -19.94 5.42 16.38
CA GLY A 46 -19.92 5.77 17.81
C GLY A 46 -19.49 7.21 18.11
N PRO A 47 -19.51 7.61 19.41
CA PRO A 47 -19.38 8.99 19.84
C PRO A 47 -17.97 9.57 19.70
N ARG A 48 -16.97 8.72 19.50
CA ARG A 48 -15.57 9.18 19.27
C ARG A 48 -15.34 9.76 17.88
N VAL A 49 -16.35 9.77 17.00
CA VAL A 49 -16.24 10.29 15.63
C VAL A 49 -16.88 11.67 15.54
N VAL A 50 -16.12 12.65 15.06
CA VAL A 50 -16.60 14.00 14.77
C VAL A 50 -16.47 14.26 13.28
N LEU A 51 -17.60 14.52 12.63
CA LEU A 51 -17.61 14.95 11.24
C LEU A 51 -17.39 16.46 11.16
N ARG A 52 -16.39 16.86 10.38
CA ARG A 52 -16.07 18.27 10.19
C ARG A 52 -16.16 18.64 8.71
N SER A 53 -16.85 19.75 8.44
CA SER A 53 -16.80 20.44 7.16
C SER A 53 -15.61 21.38 7.15
N GLY A 54 -14.94 21.51 6.00
CA GLY A 54 -13.80 22.42 5.86
C GLY A 54 -12.80 21.95 4.82
N ARG A 55 -11.73 22.70 4.71
CA ARG A 55 -10.62 22.31 3.84
C ARG A 55 -9.85 21.18 4.52
N PRO A 56 -9.38 20.17 3.76
CA PRO A 56 -8.58 19.07 4.31
C PRO A 56 -7.29 19.52 5.02
N ALA A 57 -6.83 20.73 4.73
CA ALA A 57 -5.64 21.32 5.35
C ALA A 57 -5.94 22.06 6.68
N ASP A 58 -7.21 22.32 7.02
CA ASP A 58 -7.61 23.01 8.26
C ASP A 58 -7.72 21.99 9.40
N LEU A 59 -6.57 21.58 9.92
CA LEU A 59 -6.48 20.52 10.94
C LEU A 59 -6.84 21.05 12.33
N PRO A 60 -7.53 20.25 13.16
CA PRO A 60 -7.74 20.58 14.57
C PRO A 60 -6.41 20.70 15.32
N PRO A 61 -6.30 21.63 16.30
CA PRO A 61 -5.10 21.73 17.13
C PRO A 61 -4.88 20.44 17.94
N GLY A 62 -3.62 20.09 18.14
CA GLY A 62 -3.23 18.88 18.87
C GLY A 62 -3.52 17.58 18.11
N THR A 63 -3.60 17.62 16.78
CA THR A 63 -3.67 16.42 15.95
C THR A 63 -2.36 15.65 16.01
N ASP A 64 -2.41 14.36 16.40
CA ASP A 64 -1.24 13.50 16.48
C ASP A 64 -0.91 12.85 15.12
N VAL A 65 -1.95 12.45 14.39
CA VAL A 65 -1.79 11.77 13.10
C VAL A 65 -2.90 12.12 12.13
N VAL A 66 -2.52 12.30 10.87
CA VAL A 66 -3.44 12.52 9.74
C VAL A 66 -3.38 11.35 8.78
N ILE A 67 -4.52 10.72 8.52
CA ILE A 67 -4.65 9.66 7.53
C ILE A 67 -5.34 10.21 6.28
N VAL A 68 -4.66 10.13 5.13
CA VAL A 68 -5.17 10.61 3.86
C VAL A 68 -5.68 9.43 3.03
N ALA A 69 -7.00 9.24 3.01
CA ALA A 69 -7.70 8.23 2.22
C ALA A 69 -8.45 8.84 1.01
N SER A 70 -8.06 10.04 0.61
CA SER A 70 -8.57 10.70 -0.58
C SER A 70 -7.76 10.27 -1.83
N PRO A 71 -8.39 10.13 -3.01
CA PRO A 71 -7.70 9.63 -4.20
C PRO A 71 -6.69 10.62 -4.78
N SER A 72 -6.68 11.88 -4.35
CA SER A 72 -5.79 12.94 -4.86
C SER A 72 -5.59 14.02 -3.82
N GLY A 73 -4.54 14.85 -4.01
CA GLY A 73 -4.25 16.01 -3.15
C GLY A 73 -3.53 15.65 -1.85
N ALA A 74 -2.95 14.47 -1.75
CA ALA A 74 -2.25 14.02 -0.56
C ALA A 74 -1.06 14.92 -0.21
N LEU A 75 -0.35 15.44 -1.20
CA LEU A 75 0.83 16.28 -0.98
C LEU A 75 0.51 17.57 -0.21
N GLY A 76 -0.58 18.27 -0.59
CA GLY A 76 -1.00 19.50 0.09
C GLY A 76 -1.42 19.25 1.54
N ILE A 77 -2.18 18.18 1.78
CA ILE A 77 -2.62 17.77 3.12
C ILE A 77 -1.41 17.39 3.99
N THR A 78 -0.47 16.63 3.42
CA THR A 78 0.75 16.20 4.13
C THR A 78 1.61 17.39 4.54
N ARG A 79 1.76 18.41 3.68
CA ARG A 79 2.49 19.65 4.03
C ARG A 79 1.84 20.38 5.20
N ALA A 80 0.51 20.50 5.20
CA ALA A 80 -0.24 21.11 6.28
C ALA A 80 -0.12 20.31 7.60
N ALA A 81 -0.22 18.99 7.52
CA ALA A 81 -0.09 18.10 8.67
C ALA A 81 1.30 18.16 9.31
N LEU A 82 2.36 18.15 8.51
CA LEU A 82 3.73 18.33 9.01
C LEU A 82 3.94 19.71 9.65
N ALA A 83 3.35 20.76 9.09
CA ALA A 83 3.42 22.09 9.66
C ALA A 83 2.67 22.18 11.01
N ALA A 84 1.61 21.38 11.20
CA ALA A 84 0.89 21.23 12.46
C ALA A 84 1.55 20.26 13.45
N GLY A 85 2.69 19.66 13.10
CA GLY A 85 3.42 18.72 13.94
C GLY A 85 2.80 17.33 14.02
N ALA A 86 1.99 16.91 13.05
CA ALA A 86 1.35 15.61 13.01
C ALA A 86 2.13 14.60 12.17
N HIS A 87 2.04 13.31 12.54
CA HIS A 87 2.42 12.21 11.65
C HIS A 87 1.43 12.09 10.50
N VAL A 88 1.85 11.51 9.37
CA VAL A 88 0.98 11.35 8.20
C VAL A 88 1.04 9.94 7.66
N VAL A 89 -0.14 9.39 7.34
CA VAL A 89 -0.28 8.11 6.64
C VAL A 89 -1.09 8.33 5.37
N VAL A 90 -0.49 8.08 4.22
CA VAL A 90 -1.13 8.23 2.92
C VAL A 90 -1.64 6.86 2.46
N ALA A 91 -2.94 6.63 2.62
CA ALA A 91 -3.63 5.42 2.16
C ALA A 91 -4.12 5.58 0.70
N ALA A 92 -3.20 6.02 -0.16
CA ALA A 92 -3.40 6.19 -1.59
C ALA A 92 -2.12 5.84 -2.34
N ASP A 93 -2.27 5.42 -3.59
CA ASP A 93 -1.19 5.03 -4.49
C ASP A 93 -1.12 5.97 -5.71
N ASP A 94 -1.14 7.30 -5.47
CA ASP A 94 -1.09 8.28 -6.54
C ASP A 94 0.35 8.47 -7.06
N PRO A 95 0.65 8.05 -8.31
CA PRO A 95 1.98 8.21 -8.87
C PRO A 95 2.34 9.68 -9.19
N HIS A 96 1.39 10.60 -9.15
CA HIS A 96 1.66 12.03 -9.30
C HIS A 96 2.08 12.68 -7.97
N ASP A 97 1.46 12.30 -6.86
CA ASP A 97 1.77 12.85 -5.54
C ASP A 97 3.04 12.21 -4.94
N THR A 98 3.33 10.94 -5.27
CA THR A 98 4.41 10.16 -4.64
C THR A 98 5.78 10.82 -4.68
N PRO A 99 6.28 11.37 -5.80
CA PRO A 99 7.59 12.03 -5.80
C PRO A 99 7.64 13.25 -4.88
N GLY A 100 6.57 14.05 -4.86
CA GLY A 100 6.45 15.20 -3.98
C GLY A 100 6.37 14.81 -2.50
N LEU A 101 5.73 13.69 -2.18
CA LEU A 101 5.66 13.15 -0.82
C LEU A 101 7.02 12.64 -0.35
N LEU A 102 7.76 11.93 -1.19
CA LEU A 102 9.13 11.48 -0.89
C LEU A 102 10.09 12.66 -0.68
N ALA A 103 9.93 13.74 -1.45
CA ALA A 103 10.72 14.96 -1.29
C ALA A 103 10.50 15.66 0.07
N LEU A 104 9.49 15.28 0.84
CA LEU A 104 9.26 15.78 2.21
C LEU A 104 10.11 15.08 3.27
N ASP A 105 10.95 14.08 2.92
CA ASP A 105 11.73 13.28 3.87
C ASP A 105 12.54 14.15 4.84
N GLY A 106 13.36 15.06 4.33
CA GLY A 106 14.17 15.95 5.16
C GLY A 106 13.33 16.83 6.09
N ARG A 107 12.19 17.36 5.59
CA ARG A 107 11.27 18.17 6.43
C ARG A 107 10.62 17.34 7.52
N ALA A 108 10.20 16.11 7.21
CA ALA A 108 9.59 15.21 8.17
C ALA A 108 10.60 14.79 9.24
N ARG A 109 11.84 14.49 8.87
CA ARG A 109 12.95 14.20 9.82
C ARG A 109 13.22 15.36 10.77
N LEU A 110 13.34 16.58 10.25
CA LEU A 110 13.55 17.77 11.07
C LEU A 110 12.41 18.02 12.05
N ALA A 111 11.17 17.70 11.67
CA ALA A 111 10.00 17.79 12.53
C ALA A 111 9.85 16.64 13.53
N GLY A 112 10.71 15.60 13.47
CA GLY A 112 10.57 14.37 14.24
C GLY A 112 9.27 13.62 13.90
N ARG A 113 8.79 13.73 12.66
CA ARG A 113 7.53 13.10 12.21
C ARG A 113 7.76 12.10 11.09
N SER A 114 6.83 11.18 10.95
CA SER A 114 6.87 10.17 9.89
C SER A 114 5.76 10.42 8.87
N VAL A 115 6.09 10.25 7.59
CA VAL A 115 5.16 10.27 6.46
C VAL A 115 5.20 8.90 5.79
N VAL A 116 4.22 8.06 6.13
CA VAL A 116 4.09 6.73 5.52
C VAL A 116 3.36 6.88 4.18
N ILE A 117 4.03 6.49 3.09
CA ILE A 117 3.51 6.63 1.74
C ILE A 117 3.03 5.28 1.22
N GLY A 118 1.82 5.24 0.65
CA GLY A 118 1.29 4.03 0.05
C GLY A 118 0.81 2.99 1.07
N ALA A 119 0.22 3.41 2.19
CA ALA A 119 -0.30 2.50 3.21
C ALA A 119 -1.60 1.80 2.76
N THR A 120 -1.49 0.95 1.72
CA THR A 120 -2.60 0.18 1.13
C THR A 120 -2.25 -1.31 1.05
N MET A 121 -2.92 -2.09 0.20
CA MET A 121 -2.57 -3.48 -0.05
C MET A 121 -1.30 -3.59 -0.92
N ALA A 122 -1.22 -2.80 -1.99
CA ALA A 122 -0.04 -2.66 -2.86
C ALA A 122 -0.08 -1.28 -3.54
N PRO A 123 0.88 -0.39 -3.17
CA PRO A 123 1.92 -0.56 -2.14
C PRO A 123 1.37 -0.58 -0.71
N GLY A 124 2.19 -1.00 0.24
CA GLY A 124 1.90 -1.02 1.67
C GLY A 124 2.10 -2.40 2.26
N LEU A 125 1.09 -3.29 2.25
CA LEU A 125 1.31 -4.67 2.67
C LEU A 125 2.37 -5.35 1.79
N SER A 126 2.40 -5.09 0.47
CA SER A 126 3.48 -5.55 -0.42
C SER A 126 4.87 -5.14 0.07
N CYS A 127 5.01 -3.93 0.60
CA CYS A 127 6.28 -3.43 1.15
C CYS A 127 6.69 -4.18 2.42
N VAL A 128 5.75 -4.43 3.32
CA VAL A 128 6.02 -5.20 4.56
C VAL A 128 6.34 -6.66 4.24
N LEU A 129 5.63 -7.26 3.28
CA LEU A 129 5.90 -8.63 2.80
C LEU A 129 7.28 -8.74 2.16
N ALA A 130 7.69 -7.73 1.37
CA ALA A 130 9.04 -7.68 0.80
C ALA A 130 10.11 -7.61 1.91
N ARG A 131 9.92 -6.75 2.90
CA ARG A 131 10.84 -6.62 4.01
C ARG A 131 10.95 -7.91 4.82
N TRP A 132 9.80 -8.54 5.11
CA TRP A 132 9.77 -9.81 5.83
C TRP A 132 10.40 -10.97 5.06
N GLY A 133 10.13 -11.07 3.74
CA GLY A 133 10.77 -12.07 2.89
C GLY A 133 12.29 -11.88 2.79
N ALA A 134 12.75 -10.63 2.81
CA ALA A 134 14.18 -10.30 2.75
C ALA A 134 14.97 -10.78 3.97
N GLU A 135 14.33 -10.97 5.14
CA GLU A 135 14.99 -11.53 6.34
C GLU A 135 15.53 -12.96 6.14
N ARG A 136 15.07 -13.65 5.09
CA ARG A 136 15.50 -15.00 4.72
C ARG A 136 16.66 -15.01 3.71
N LEU A 137 17.10 -13.86 3.24
CA LEU A 137 18.15 -13.71 2.24
C LEU A 137 19.32 -12.93 2.84
N THR A 138 20.53 -13.28 2.47
CA THR A 138 21.72 -12.48 2.80
C THR A 138 21.86 -11.27 1.88
N HIS A 139 21.34 -11.37 0.66
CA HIS A 139 21.31 -10.29 -0.33
C HIS A 139 20.09 -10.40 -1.23
N VAL A 140 19.38 -9.29 -1.40
CA VAL A 140 18.22 -9.20 -2.31
C VAL A 140 18.68 -8.63 -3.64
N GLU A 141 18.50 -9.39 -4.71
CA GLU A 141 18.85 -8.96 -6.07
C GLU A 141 17.64 -8.46 -6.85
N GLU A 142 16.47 -9.10 -6.67
CA GLU A 142 15.24 -8.71 -7.38
C GLU A 142 14.03 -8.70 -6.43
N VAL A 143 13.10 -7.80 -6.68
CA VAL A 143 11.79 -7.73 -5.99
C VAL A 143 10.68 -7.57 -7.02
N HIS A 144 9.74 -8.51 -7.03
CA HIS A 144 8.60 -8.53 -7.95
C HIS A 144 7.29 -8.52 -7.17
N VAL A 145 6.45 -7.52 -7.44
CA VAL A 145 5.13 -7.39 -6.83
C VAL A 145 4.06 -7.66 -7.87
N ALA A 146 3.08 -8.49 -7.52
CA ALA A 146 1.86 -8.66 -8.30
C ALA A 146 0.63 -8.41 -7.43
N ARG A 147 -0.38 -7.73 -8.00
CA ARG A 147 -1.63 -7.45 -7.29
C ARG A 147 -2.86 -7.87 -8.09
N TYR A 148 -3.87 -8.37 -7.39
CA TYR A 148 -5.18 -8.76 -7.88
C TYR A 148 -6.28 -7.97 -7.16
N GLY A 149 -7.32 -7.56 -7.89
CA GLY A 149 -8.49 -6.92 -7.31
C GLY A 149 -8.34 -5.42 -7.03
N THR A 150 -9.45 -4.80 -6.64
CA THR A 150 -9.55 -3.34 -6.39
C THR A 150 -10.37 -3.06 -5.14
N GLY A 151 -9.99 -2.01 -4.40
CA GLY A 151 -10.57 -1.62 -3.11
C GLY A 151 -11.76 -0.65 -3.20
N GLY A 152 -12.48 -0.63 -4.31
CA GLY A 152 -13.64 0.24 -4.50
C GLY A 152 -13.50 1.17 -5.71
N PRO A 153 -14.47 2.09 -5.95
CA PRO A 153 -14.58 2.80 -7.22
C PRO A 153 -13.38 3.68 -7.61
N ALA A 154 -12.76 4.37 -6.66
CA ALA A 154 -11.60 5.20 -6.95
C ALA A 154 -10.37 4.34 -7.31
N CYS A 155 -10.14 3.27 -6.55
CA CYS A 155 -9.08 2.30 -6.81
C CYS A 155 -9.30 1.62 -8.18
N ALA A 156 -10.54 1.21 -8.51
CA ALA A 156 -10.85 0.58 -9.79
C ALA A 156 -10.57 1.51 -10.99
N ARG A 157 -10.94 2.78 -10.89
CA ARG A 157 -10.63 3.77 -11.94
C ARG A 157 -9.13 3.96 -12.11
N ARG A 158 -8.39 4.05 -11.01
CA ARG A 158 -6.93 4.15 -11.05
C ARG A 158 -6.28 2.90 -11.65
N HIS A 159 -6.75 1.72 -11.24
CA HIS A 159 -6.33 0.46 -11.81
C HIS A 159 -6.52 0.43 -13.33
N HIS A 160 -7.70 0.83 -13.80
CA HIS A 160 -8.03 0.89 -15.21
C HIS A 160 -7.10 1.87 -15.97
N SER A 161 -6.94 3.11 -15.49
CA SER A 161 -6.08 4.11 -16.13
C SER A 161 -4.59 3.74 -16.09
N ALA A 162 -4.13 2.97 -15.10
CA ALA A 162 -2.75 2.52 -15.01
C ALA A 162 -2.35 1.62 -16.19
N LEU A 163 -3.29 0.86 -16.76
CA LEU A 163 -3.05 -0.02 -17.90
C LEU A 163 -2.77 0.71 -19.20
N SER A 164 -3.27 1.95 -19.37
CA SER A 164 -2.99 2.79 -20.54
C SER A 164 -1.83 3.76 -20.31
N SER A 165 -1.31 3.80 -19.09
CA SER A 165 -0.26 4.75 -18.69
C SER A 165 1.12 4.08 -18.70
N THR A 166 2.17 4.88 -18.95
CA THR A 166 3.55 4.38 -18.86
C THR A 166 3.91 4.04 -17.41
N GLY A 167 4.26 2.79 -17.16
CA GLY A 167 4.85 2.31 -15.92
C GLY A 167 6.36 2.53 -15.86
N ILE A 168 6.91 2.35 -14.68
CA ILE A 168 8.35 2.36 -14.43
C ILE A 168 8.77 1.07 -13.74
N GLU A 169 9.95 0.59 -14.09
CA GLU A 169 10.63 -0.54 -13.45
C GLU A 169 12.08 -0.12 -13.15
N TRP A 170 12.65 -0.66 -12.08
CA TRP A 170 14.07 -0.54 -11.81
C TRP A 170 14.79 -1.72 -12.45
N TYR A 171 15.84 -1.45 -13.19
CA TYR A 171 16.62 -2.48 -13.88
C TYR A 171 18.08 -2.04 -14.04
N ASP A 172 18.99 -2.80 -13.44
CA ASP A 172 20.43 -2.55 -13.45
C ASP A 172 20.74 -1.05 -13.20
N GLU A 173 20.46 -0.61 -11.98
CA GLU A 173 20.70 0.73 -11.44
C GLU A 173 20.06 1.90 -12.23
N SER A 174 19.04 1.60 -13.05
CA SER A 174 18.36 2.62 -13.85
C SER A 174 16.85 2.43 -13.93
N TRP A 175 16.14 3.56 -13.95
CA TRP A 175 14.70 3.56 -14.19
C TRP A 175 14.40 3.31 -15.67
N ARG A 176 13.59 2.28 -15.94
CA ARG A 176 13.12 1.93 -17.28
C ARG A 176 11.62 2.23 -17.40
N ARG A 177 11.27 2.99 -18.44
CA ARG A 177 9.87 3.23 -18.79
C ARG A 177 9.35 2.05 -19.61
N ARG A 178 8.12 1.59 -19.28
CA ARG A 178 7.47 0.46 -19.94
C ARG A 178 6.02 0.81 -20.27
N PRO A 179 5.52 0.44 -21.46
CA PRO A 179 4.11 0.65 -21.79
C PRO A 179 3.21 -0.11 -20.81
N GLY A 180 2.16 0.54 -20.31
CA GLY A 180 1.12 -0.13 -19.55
C GLY A 180 0.37 -1.15 -20.41
N GLY A 181 -0.20 -2.17 -19.78
CA GLY A 181 -0.85 -3.28 -20.47
C GLY A 181 0.10 -4.22 -21.22
N SER A 182 1.42 -3.99 -21.17
CA SER A 182 2.44 -4.84 -21.78
C SER A 182 2.99 -5.89 -20.82
N GLY A 183 3.82 -6.80 -21.32
CA GLY A 183 4.59 -7.74 -20.51
C GLY A 183 3.71 -8.72 -19.74
N ARG A 184 2.87 -9.49 -20.46
CA ARG A 184 2.04 -10.54 -19.87
C ARG A 184 2.91 -11.55 -19.12
N GLU A 185 2.46 -11.88 -17.91
CA GLU A 185 3.08 -12.88 -17.06
C GLU A 185 1.99 -13.60 -16.26
N LEU A 186 2.00 -14.94 -16.27
CA LEU A 186 1.13 -15.73 -15.42
C LEU A 186 1.69 -15.74 -14.01
N VAL A 187 0.92 -15.22 -13.06
CA VAL A 187 1.31 -15.16 -11.65
C VAL A 187 0.33 -15.98 -10.82
N TRP A 188 0.86 -16.84 -9.97
CA TRP A 188 0.08 -17.63 -9.02
C TRP A 188 -0.03 -16.88 -7.70
N PHE A 189 -1.25 -16.48 -7.37
CA PHE A 189 -1.61 -15.87 -6.09
C PHE A 189 -2.02 -16.94 -5.08
N PRO A 190 -2.05 -16.63 -3.78
CA PRO A 190 -2.59 -17.54 -2.77
C PRO A 190 -4.04 -17.91 -3.07
N GLU A 191 -4.42 -19.14 -2.69
CA GLU A 191 -5.83 -19.56 -2.77
C GLU A 191 -6.75 -18.63 -1.97
N PRO A 192 -7.97 -18.37 -2.43
CA PRO A 192 -8.67 -18.99 -3.57
C PRO A 192 -8.51 -18.25 -4.91
N VAL A 193 -7.52 -17.38 -5.07
CA VAL A 193 -7.34 -16.58 -6.30
C VAL A 193 -6.65 -17.38 -7.40
N GLY A 194 -5.57 -18.10 -7.08
CA GLY A 194 -4.86 -18.96 -8.04
C GLY A 194 -4.15 -18.19 -9.14
N GLY A 195 -4.01 -18.81 -10.32
CA GLY A 195 -3.26 -18.27 -11.46
C GLY A 195 -4.01 -17.16 -12.20
N ALA A 196 -3.33 -16.03 -12.45
CA ALA A 196 -3.91 -14.93 -13.22
C ALA A 196 -2.88 -14.21 -14.09
N ASP A 197 -3.32 -13.72 -15.25
CA ASP A 197 -2.50 -12.92 -16.16
C ASP A 197 -2.26 -11.52 -15.59
N CYS A 198 -1.00 -11.19 -15.36
CA CYS A 198 -0.56 -9.90 -14.87
C CYS A 198 0.14 -9.10 -15.97
N TYR A 199 -0.02 -7.80 -15.91
CA TYR A 199 0.53 -6.86 -16.88
C TYR A 199 1.17 -5.67 -16.18
N ARG A 200 2.08 -5.01 -16.85
CA ARG A 200 2.65 -3.72 -16.43
C ARG A 200 1.58 -2.65 -16.37
N GLY A 201 1.77 -1.71 -15.48
CA GLY A 201 0.95 -0.52 -15.34
C GLY A 201 1.72 0.58 -14.63
N ARG A 202 1.13 1.77 -14.54
CA ARG A 202 1.70 2.86 -13.74
C ARG A 202 1.45 2.61 -12.26
N LEU A 203 2.33 1.82 -11.64
CA LEU A 203 2.28 1.40 -10.24
C LEU A 203 3.38 2.08 -9.44
N VAL A 204 3.11 2.33 -8.16
CA VAL A 204 4.01 3.08 -7.26
C VAL A 204 4.99 2.17 -6.52
N ASP A 205 4.69 0.87 -6.43
CA ASP A 205 5.50 -0.10 -5.68
C ASP A 205 7.00 -0.01 -5.98
N PRO A 206 7.49 0.07 -7.24
CA PRO A 206 8.93 0.16 -7.49
C PRO A 206 9.57 1.40 -6.86
N THR A 207 8.88 2.54 -6.88
CA THR A 207 9.38 3.80 -6.30
C THR A 207 9.58 3.72 -4.79
N LEU A 208 8.77 2.91 -4.09
CA LEU A 208 8.83 2.74 -2.65
C LEU A 208 9.70 1.55 -2.22
N LEU A 209 10.00 0.62 -3.13
CA LEU A 209 10.79 -0.56 -2.82
C LEU A 209 12.29 -0.35 -3.08
N VAL A 210 12.65 0.35 -4.16
CA VAL A 210 14.06 0.56 -4.52
C VAL A 210 14.88 1.17 -3.37
N PRO A 211 14.41 2.23 -2.69
CA PRO A 211 15.16 2.81 -1.57
C PRO A 211 15.34 1.86 -0.37
N ALA A 212 14.43 0.89 -0.21
CA ALA A 212 14.44 -0.05 0.91
C ALA A 212 15.44 -1.20 0.74
N PHE A 213 15.92 -1.45 -0.48
CA PHE A 213 16.82 -2.56 -0.81
C PHE A 213 18.08 -2.05 -1.54
N PRO A 214 19.08 -1.56 -0.80
CA PRO A 214 20.34 -1.12 -1.38
C PRO A 214 21.00 -2.22 -2.22
N GLY A 215 21.42 -1.88 -3.44
CA GLY A 215 22.03 -2.86 -4.36
C GLY A 215 21.06 -3.73 -5.13
N VAL A 216 19.74 -3.55 -4.95
CA VAL A 216 18.76 -4.29 -5.74
C VAL A 216 18.93 -4.00 -7.23
N ARG A 217 19.01 -5.05 -8.03
CA ARG A 217 19.21 -4.94 -9.49
C ARG A 217 17.90 -4.77 -10.24
N ARG A 218 16.82 -5.37 -9.72
CA ARG A 218 15.53 -5.33 -10.41
C ARG A 218 14.36 -5.19 -9.44
N VAL A 219 13.49 -4.20 -9.70
CA VAL A 219 12.21 -4.07 -9.01
C VAL A 219 11.11 -3.85 -10.04
N SER A 220 10.11 -4.70 -10.02
CA SER A 220 8.96 -4.61 -10.93
C SER A 220 7.63 -4.77 -10.19
N ALA A 221 6.59 -4.15 -10.72
CA ALA A 221 5.23 -4.33 -10.24
C ALA A 221 4.28 -4.62 -11.41
N ARG A 222 3.34 -5.53 -11.17
CA ARG A 222 2.32 -5.93 -12.14
C ARG A 222 0.95 -5.95 -11.49
N MET A 223 -0.06 -5.92 -12.34
CA MET A 223 -1.45 -5.95 -11.93
C MET A 223 -2.23 -6.88 -12.84
N VAL A 224 -3.20 -7.58 -12.26
CA VAL A 224 -4.08 -8.45 -13.04
C VAL A 224 -5.00 -7.60 -13.91
N ALA A 225 -5.13 -8.00 -15.17
CA ALA A 225 -6.06 -7.41 -16.11
C ALA A 225 -6.56 -8.44 -17.13
N THR A 226 -7.81 -8.31 -17.55
CA THR A 226 -8.36 -9.09 -18.65
C THR A 226 -7.97 -8.48 -20.00
N ARG A 227 -8.12 -9.24 -21.09
CA ARG A 227 -7.96 -8.68 -22.44
C ARG A 227 -8.86 -7.47 -22.65
N ARG A 228 -10.10 -7.52 -22.14
CA ARG A 228 -11.07 -6.41 -22.24
C ARG A 228 -10.57 -5.17 -21.51
N ASP A 229 -10.07 -5.30 -20.29
CA ASP A 229 -9.54 -4.17 -19.52
C ASP A 229 -8.40 -3.48 -20.27
N ARG A 230 -7.51 -4.25 -20.91
CA ARG A 230 -6.40 -3.72 -21.69
C ARG A 230 -6.86 -2.95 -22.92
N PHE A 231 -7.81 -3.50 -23.69
CA PHE A 231 -8.34 -2.83 -24.88
C PHE A 231 -9.14 -1.56 -24.55
N SER A 232 -9.85 -1.57 -23.42
CA SER A 232 -10.64 -0.40 -23.00
C SER A 232 -9.90 0.57 -22.10
N ALA A 233 -8.63 0.31 -21.76
CA ALA A 233 -7.87 1.09 -20.76
C ALA A 233 -7.72 2.58 -21.12
N ALA A 234 -7.70 2.93 -22.40
CA ALA A 234 -7.65 4.31 -22.88
C ALA A 234 -9.02 5.01 -22.87
N LEU A 235 -10.11 4.27 -22.64
CA LEU A 235 -11.47 4.78 -22.59
C LEU A 235 -11.94 4.94 -21.14
N PRO A 236 -12.92 5.80 -20.87
CA PRO A 236 -13.57 5.85 -19.56
C PRO A 236 -14.18 4.48 -19.20
N MET A 237 -14.16 4.14 -17.91
CA MET A 237 -14.79 2.90 -17.46
C MET A 237 -16.30 2.91 -17.75
N LEU A 238 -16.76 1.98 -18.59
CA LEU A 238 -18.17 1.87 -18.99
C LEU A 238 -19.05 1.23 -17.90
N ARG A 239 -18.46 0.38 -17.06
CA ARG A 239 -19.17 -0.27 -15.95
C ARG A 239 -18.88 0.46 -14.64
N ARG A 240 -19.92 0.64 -13.84
CA ARG A 240 -19.74 1.14 -12.45
C ARG A 240 -18.97 0.10 -11.64
N PRO A 241 -17.83 0.47 -11.04
CA PRO A 241 -17.10 -0.43 -10.17
C PRO A 241 -17.93 -0.81 -8.95
N HIS A 242 -17.68 -2.01 -8.42
CA HIS A 242 -18.32 -2.44 -7.18
C HIS A 242 -17.96 -1.48 -6.04
N PRO A 243 -18.92 -1.00 -5.22
CA PRO A 243 -18.69 0.01 -4.20
C PRO A 243 -17.70 -0.42 -3.12
N GLU A 244 -17.66 -1.71 -2.79
CA GLU A 244 -16.78 -2.30 -1.78
C GLU A 244 -15.52 -2.97 -2.38
N GLY A 245 -15.38 -2.99 -3.71
CA GLY A 245 -14.37 -3.80 -4.39
C GLY A 245 -14.71 -5.31 -4.39
N THR A 246 -13.75 -6.13 -4.78
CA THR A 246 -13.85 -7.59 -4.87
C THR A 246 -12.83 -8.24 -3.92
N VAL A 247 -12.78 -9.57 -3.89
CA VAL A 247 -11.63 -10.28 -3.32
C VAL A 247 -10.37 -9.84 -4.07
N GLY A 248 -9.30 -9.70 -3.35
CA GLY A 248 -8.01 -9.34 -3.91
C GLY A 248 -6.89 -10.18 -3.32
N ALA A 249 -5.73 -10.09 -3.94
CA ALA A 249 -4.52 -10.72 -3.47
C ALA A 249 -3.30 -9.86 -3.80
N VAL A 250 -2.27 -10.03 -3.02
CA VAL A 250 -0.93 -9.53 -3.31
C VAL A 250 0.05 -10.68 -3.21
N ARG A 251 1.00 -10.73 -4.14
CA ARG A 251 2.14 -11.64 -4.14
C ARG A 251 3.41 -10.83 -4.30
N VAL A 252 4.39 -11.17 -3.48
CA VAL A 252 5.74 -10.60 -3.54
C VAL A 252 6.72 -11.75 -3.70
N GLU A 253 7.56 -11.66 -4.70
CA GLU A 253 8.65 -12.58 -4.95
C GLU A 253 9.97 -11.82 -4.83
N LEU A 254 10.84 -12.31 -3.98
CA LEU A 254 12.22 -11.85 -3.86
C LEU A 254 13.13 -12.92 -4.43
N ARG A 255 14.10 -12.51 -5.20
CA ARG A 255 15.20 -13.36 -5.65
C ARG A 255 16.49 -12.76 -5.14
N GLY A 256 17.38 -13.62 -4.72
CA GLY A 256 18.65 -13.18 -4.14
C GLY A 256 19.53 -14.34 -3.74
N ARG A 257 20.27 -14.15 -2.66
CA ARG A 257 21.22 -15.14 -2.18
C ARG A 257 21.02 -15.45 -0.71
N LEU A 258 21.20 -16.71 -0.36
CA LEU A 258 21.41 -17.20 1.01
C LEU A 258 22.81 -17.79 1.06
N GLY A 259 23.79 -17.00 1.51
CA GLY A 259 25.19 -17.33 1.36
C GLY A 259 25.60 -17.46 -0.13
N PRO A 260 26.18 -18.58 -0.56
CA PRO A 260 26.55 -18.81 -1.96
C PRO A 260 25.36 -19.24 -2.86
N LEU A 261 24.25 -19.67 -2.28
CA LEU A 261 23.13 -20.26 -3.00
C LEU A 261 22.18 -19.16 -3.53
N ALA A 262 21.72 -19.33 -4.76
CA ALA A 262 20.61 -18.55 -5.29
C ALA A 262 19.31 -19.04 -4.64
N GLU A 263 18.50 -18.11 -4.15
CA GLU A 263 17.28 -18.43 -3.41
C GLU A 263 16.13 -17.52 -3.85
N SER A 264 14.90 -18.05 -3.79
CA SER A 264 13.68 -17.30 -4.06
C SER A 264 12.71 -17.42 -2.90
N VAL A 265 12.26 -16.29 -2.39
CA VAL A 265 11.27 -16.21 -1.31
C VAL A 265 9.98 -15.61 -1.85
N ILE A 266 8.88 -16.33 -1.69
CA ILE A 266 7.56 -15.90 -2.14
C ILE A 266 6.64 -15.73 -0.93
N THR A 267 6.06 -14.55 -0.82
CA THR A 267 5.10 -14.20 0.23
C THR A 267 3.83 -13.64 -0.39
N GLY A 268 2.71 -13.75 0.28
CA GLY A 268 1.45 -13.21 -0.24
C GLY A 268 0.36 -13.11 0.81
N ALA A 269 -0.71 -12.44 0.43
CA ALA A 269 -1.92 -12.32 1.26
C ALA A 269 -3.15 -12.23 0.37
N VAL A 270 -4.27 -12.72 0.89
CA VAL A 270 -5.60 -12.60 0.29
C VAL A 270 -6.50 -11.81 1.21
N GLY A 271 -7.33 -10.98 0.62
CA GLY A 271 -8.31 -10.19 1.37
C GLY A 271 -9.00 -9.19 0.47
N ARG A 272 -10.03 -8.54 0.97
CA ARG A 272 -10.65 -7.41 0.25
C ARG A 272 -9.69 -6.22 0.27
N PRO A 273 -9.23 -5.69 -0.86
CA PRO A 273 -8.18 -4.65 -0.88
C PRO A 273 -8.53 -3.41 -0.05
N GLY A 274 -9.81 -3.02 0.00
CA GLY A 274 -10.25 -1.92 0.85
C GLY A 274 -10.11 -2.19 2.35
N LEU A 275 -10.36 -3.43 2.81
CA LEU A 275 -10.17 -3.83 4.20
C LEU A 275 -8.68 -3.90 4.53
N VAL A 276 -7.89 -4.54 3.67
CA VAL A 276 -6.43 -4.63 3.84
C VAL A 276 -5.82 -3.23 3.92
N ALA A 277 -6.16 -2.34 2.98
CA ALA A 277 -5.70 -0.95 2.99
C ALA A 277 -6.09 -0.21 4.27
N GLY A 278 -7.33 -0.39 4.74
CA GLY A 278 -7.79 0.20 6.00
C GLY A 278 -7.01 -0.29 7.21
N THR A 279 -6.69 -1.58 7.25
CA THR A 279 -5.90 -2.19 8.34
C THR A 279 -4.44 -1.72 8.31
N VAL A 280 -3.80 -1.74 7.13
CA VAL A 280 -2.41 -1.25 6.96
C VAL A 280 -2.31 0.21 7.37
N ALA A 281 -3.23 1.07 6.92
CA ALA A 281 -3.19 2.49 7.25
C ALA A 281 -3.41 2.76 8.74
N ALA A 282 -4.35 2.06 9.38
CA ALA A 282 -4.61 2.20 10.81
C ALA A 282 -3.43 1.72 11.67
N LEU A 283 -2.83 0.58 11.33
CA LEU A 283 -1.62 0.09 12.01
C LEU A 283 -0.44 1.05 11.82
N SER A 284 -0.22 1.52 10.59
CA SER A 284 0.84 2.50 10.31
C SER A 284 0.67 3.78 11.13
N ALA A 285 -0.58 4.23 11.33
CA ALA A 285 -0.87 5.38 12.16
C ALA A 285 -0.54 5.14 13.64
N GLY A 286 -0.91 3.98 14.19
CA GLY A 286 -0.55 3.58 15.54
C GLY A 286 0.96 3.47 15.71
N TRP A 287 1.65 2.79 14.81
CA TRP A 287 3.11 2.66 14.84
C TRP A 287 3.85 3.99 14.76
N ALA A 288 3.35 4.93 13.93
CA ALA A 288 3.92 6.27 13.84
C ALA A 288 3.80 7.05 15.16
N VAL A 289 2.62 7.02 15.78
CA VAL A 289 2.37 7.71 17.06
C VAL A 289 3.13 7.07 18.21
N ASP A 290 3.26 5.74 18.20
CA ASP A 290 3.99 4.96 19.23
C ASP A 290 5.51 5.02 19.06
N GLY A 291 6.03 5.67 18.02
CA GLY A 291 7.47 5.70 17.72
C GLY A 291 8.06 4.34 17.34
N ARG A 292 7.23 3.42 16.82
CA ARG A 292 7.63 2.05 16.43
C ARG A 292 8.11 1.95 14.98
N LEU A 293 8.03 3.04 14.21
CA LEU A 293 8.64 3.09 12.89
C LEU A 293 10.16 3.22 13.02
N ALA A 294 10.89 2.60 12.13
CA ALA A 294 12.37 2.54 12.14
C ALA A 294 13.03 3.91 12.18
N ARG A 295 12.37 4.93 11.63
CA ARG A 295 12.86 6.30 11.59
C ARG A 295 11.74 7.33 11.39
N SER A 296 12.00 8.57 11.74
CA SER A 296 11.26 9.72 11.21
C SER A 296 11.64 9.95 9.74
N GLY A 297 10.78 10.68 9.02
CA GLY A 297 10.98 10.98 7.60
C GLY A 297 9.85 10.45 6.74
N ALA A 298 10.01 10.58 5.42
CA ALA A 298 9.04 10.09 4.44
C ALA A 298 9.56 8.83 3.75
N GLY A 299 8.68 7.84 3.54
CA GLY A 299 9.06 6.61 2.86
C GLY A 299 7.91 5.62 2.75
N GLY A 300 8.17 4.51 2.06
CA GLY A 300 7.29 3.33 2.04
C GLY A 300 7.50 2.45 3.29
N LEU A 301 6.55 1.54 3.53
CA LEU A 301 6.63 0.64 4.69
C LEU A 301 7.84 -0.32 4.64
N ALA A 302 8.43 -0.58 3.47
CA ALA A 302 9.66 -1.38 3.38
C ALA A 302 10.87 -0.69 4.02
N GLU A 303 10.91 0.65 4.05
CA GLU A 303 11.95 1.43 4.73
C GLU A 303 11.60 1.75 6.18
N LEU A 304 10.31 1.94 6.47
CA LEU A 304 9.85 2.46 7.76
C LEU A 304 9.48 1.35 8.76
N VAL A 305 9.39 0.10 8.35
CA VAL A 305 9.12 -1.05 9.22
C VAL A 305 10.35 -1.93 9.31
N ASP A 306 11.02 -1.92 10.45
CA ASP A 306 12.18 -2.77 10.76
C ASP A 306 11.80 -4.08 11.45
N GLN A 307 10.58 -4.18 11.98
CA GLN A 307 10.01 -5.37 12.61
C GLN A 307 8.80 -5.90 11.80
N PRO A 308 9.02 -6.37 10.55
CA PRO A 308 7.91 -6.75 9.67
C PRO A 308 7.09 -7.91 10.23
N ALA A 309 7.71 -8.87 10.93
CA ALA A 309 7.00 -9.98 11.56
C ALA A 309 6.00 -9.50 12.63
N ALA A 310 6.35 -8.46 13.41
CA ALA A 310 5.43 -7.87 14.39
C ALA A 310 4.25 -7.17 13.70
N PHE A 311 4.52 -6.39 12.66
CA PHE A 311 3.48 -5.73 11.88
C PHE A 311 2.51 -6.74 11.25
N LEU A 312 3.02 -7.83 10.66
CA LEU A 312 2.22 -8.89 10.04
C LEU A 312 1.41 -9.68 11.06
N ARG A 313 1.91 -9.88 12.28
CA ARG A 313 1.15 -10.49 13.38
C ARG A 313 -0.05 -9.64 13.74
N GLU A 314 0.12 -8.33 13.93
CA GLU A 314 -0.97 -7.40 14.19
C GLU A 314 -1.97 -7.32 13.03
N MET A 315 -1.53 -7.51 11.78
CA MET A 315 -2.42 -7.68 10.61
C MET A 315 -3.27 -8.95 10.74
N ALA A 316 -2.64 -10.09 11.12
CA ALA A 316 -3.34 -11.38 11.29
C ALA A 316 -4.38 -11.32 12.43
N GLU A 317 -4.07 -10.68 13.55
CA GLU A 317 -5.00 -10.44 14.66
C GLU A 317 -6.22 -9.61 14.24
N ARG A 318 -6.08 -8.81 13.18
CA ARG A 318 -7.17 -8.05 12.55
C ARG A 318 -7.86 -8.79 11.40
N GLY A 319 -7.55 -10.08 11.23
CA GLY A 319 -8.18 -10.96 10.23
C GLY A 319 -7.58 -10.89 8.82
N ILE A 320 -6.33 -10.43 8.70
CA ILE A 320 -5.59 -10.41 7.43
C ILE A 320 -4.39 -11.36 7.55
N PRO A 321 -4.59 -12.67 7.34
CA PRO A 321 -3.49 -13.63 7.40
C PRO A 321 -2.55 -13.46 6.20
N VAL A 322 -1.29 -13.80 6.43
CA VAL A 322 -0.23 -13.80 5.43
C VAL A 322 0.18 -15.24 5.15
N SER A 323 0.42 -15.55 3.89
CA SER A 323 0.90 -16.85 3.44
C SER A 323 2.34 -16.75 2.94
N THR A 324 3.15 -17.75 3.29
CA THR A 324 4.43 -18.04 2.63
C THR A 324 4.20 -19.17 1.65
N PHE A 325 4.85 -19.10 0.51
CA PHE A 325 4.93 -20.22 -0.41
C PHE A 325 6.30 -20.86 -0.20
N GLU A 326 6.32 -22.09 0.28
CA GLU A 326 7.54 -22.88 0.23
C GLU A 326 7.74 -23.28 -1.22
N GLY A 327 8.76 -22.76 -1.87
CA GLY A 327 9.18 -23.22 -3.18
C GLY A 327 9.63 -24.67 -3.04
N VAL A 328 9.07 -25.57 -3.82
CA VAL A 328 9.71 -26.87 -4.06
C VAL A 328 11.04 -26.54 -4.71
N GLY A 329 12.12 -26.69 -3.96
CA GLY A 329 13.47 -26.52 -4.47
C GLY A 329 13.61 -27.43 -5.71
N ALA A 330 14.07 -26.86 -6.82
CA ALA A 330 14.51 -27.61 -7.97
C ALA A 330 15.82 -28.34 -7.57
N GLY A 331 15.67 -29.46 -6.90
CA GLY A 331 16.77 -30.26 -6.44
C GLY A 331 16.28 -31.64 -6.09
N GLU A 332 16.14 -32.46 -7.11
CA GLU A 332 16.44 -33.90 -7.17
C GLU A 332 15.91 -34.46 -8.49
N GLY A 333 16.63 -34.12 -9.58
CA GLY A 333 16.63 -34.93 -10.77
C GLY A 333 17.26 -36.26 -10.40
N GLY A 334 16.42 -37.22 -9.97
CA GLY A 334 16.83 -38.58 -9.75
C GLY A 334 17.48 -39.15 -10.98
N ALA A 335 18.76 -39.33 -10.96
CA ALA A 335 19.43 -40.35 -11.74
C ALA A 335 18.90 -41.71 -11.26
N GLY A 336 18.22 -42.45 -12.13
CA GLY A 336 17.67 -43.76 -11.80
C GLY A 336 17.13 -44.50 -12.97
N ARG A 337 18.06 -45.11 -13.75
CA ARG A 337 17.92 -46.30 -14.63
C ARG A 337 17.05 -46.15 -15.88
#